data_ebc2136b19d4a24c5d5d214e01586565
#
_entry.id   ebc2136b19d4a24c5d5d214e01586565
#
_cell.length_a   1.000
_cell.length_b   1.000
_cell.length_c   1.000
_cell.angle_alpha   90.00
_cell.angle_beta   90.00
_cell.angle_gamma   90.00
#
_symmetry.space_group_name_H-M   'P 1'
#
loop_
_entity.id
_entity.type
_entity.pdbx_description
1 polymer ?
#
loop_
_entity_poly.entity_id
_entity_poly.type
_entity_poly.pdbx_seq_one_letter_code
_entity_poly.pdbx_strand_id
1 'polypeptide(L)'
;MDATDMRYLELLSRLFPSADKASAEIINLSAILNLPKGTEFFASDIHGEYEAFSHTLRNGSGSIRLKIDDVFGDSLSENEKRSLATLIYYPREKMELVLSQVDDAEAWYAVTLQRLVAVCKRAAQKYTRSRVRKALPKDFAYIICLLYTSDAADE
;
A
#
# COMPACT_ATOMS: atom_id res chain seq x y z
N MET A 1 27.74 -34.19 0.24
CA MET A 1 26.29 -34.31 0.04
C MET A 1 25.81 -35.41 0.91
N ASP A 2 24.96 -35.13 1.88
CA ASP A 2 24.47 -36.08 2.87
C ASP A 2 23.43 -37.02 2.22
N ALA A 3 23.19 -38.19 2.83
CA ALA A 3 22.20 -39.18 2.38
C ALA A 3 20.77 -38.58 2.35
N THR A 4 20.49 -37.62 3.23
CA THR A 4 19.25 -36.88 3.29
C THR A 4 19.08 -35.96 2.05
N ASP A 5 20.16 -35.28 1.64
CA ASP A 5 20.19 -34.45 0.45
C ASP A 5 19.90 -35.27 -0.82
N MET A 6 20.48 -36.48 -0.90
CA MET A 6 20.26 -37.37 -2.06
C MET A 6 18.81 -37.81 -2.19
N ARG A 7 18.18 -38.20 -1.07
CA ARG A 7 16.75 -38.57 -1.08
C ARG A 7 15.86 -37.40 -1.47
N TYR A 8 16.20 -36.21 -1.00
CA TYR A 8 15.46 -34.99 -1.37
C TYR A 8 15.58 -34.68 -2.85
N LEU A 9 16.79 -34.77 -3.42
CA LEU A 9 17.02 -34.58 -4.84
C LEU A 9 16.32 -35.65 -5.71
N GLU A 10 16.28 -36.90 -5.27
CA GLU A 10 15.50 -37.94 -5.92
C GLU A 10 13.99 -37.62 -5.96
N LEU A 11 13.43 -37.12 -4.88
CA LEU A 11 12.02 -36.68 -4.85
C LEU A 11 11.79 -35.50 -5.80
N LEU A 12 12.69 -34.50 -5.78
CA LEU A 12 12.61 -33.36 -6.70
C LEU A 12 12.71 -33.77 -8.16
N SER A 13 13.59 -34.75 -8.48
CA SER A 13 13.77 -35.24 -9.86
C SER A 13 12.51 -35.93 -10.42
N ARG A 14 11.69 -36.51 -9.55
CA ARG A 14 10.38 -37.07 -9.95
C ARG A 14 9.36 -36.01 -10.28
N LEU A 15 9.39 -34.87 -9.56
CA LEU A 15 8.50 -33.74 -9.78
C LEU A 15 8.97 -32.90 -10.98
N PHE A 16 10.27 -32.72 -11.10
CA PHE A 16 10.93 -31.91 -12.13
C PHE A 16 11.93 -32.75 -12.93
N PRO A 17 11.45 -33.61 -13.85
CA PRO A 17 12.29 -34.61 -14.54
C PRO A 17 13.23 -34.01 -15.60
N SER A 18 13.16 -32.68 -15.86
CA SER A 18 14.09 -32.01 -16.78
C SER A 18 14.46 -30.62 -16.25
N ALA A 19 15.60 -30.10 -16.72
CA ALA A 19 16.05 -28.75 -16.38
C ALA A 19 15.01 -27.68 -16.79
N ASP A 20 14.35 -27.86 -17.93
CA ASP A 20 13.31 -26.93 -18.40
C ASP A 20 12.12 -26.87 -17.44
N LYS A 21 11.66 -28.02 -16.94
CA LYS A 21 10.56 -28.08 -15.96
C LYS A 21 10.97 -27.45 -14.62
N ALA A 22 12.17 -27.70 -14.16
CA ALA A 22 12.70 -27.09 -12.95
C ALA A 22 12.83 -25.56 -13.12
N SER A 23 13.33 -25.09 -14.25
CA SER A 23 13.47 -23.66 -14.54
C SER A 23 12.11 -22.98 -14.64
N ALA A 24 11.13 -23.61 -15.29
CA ALA A 24 9.76 -23.08 -15.36
C ALA A 24 9.14 -22.93 -13.95
N GLU A 25 9.35 -23.91 -13.07
CA GLU A 25 8.85 -23.83 -11.71
C GLU A 25 9.58 -22.77 -10.86
N ILE A 26 10.88 -22.61 -11.04
CA ILE A 26 11.65 -21.53 -10.40
C ILE A 26 11.10 -20.16 -10.81
N ILE A 27 10.82 -19.95 -12.10
CA ILE A 27 10.23 -18.70 -12.61
C ILE A 27 8.83 -18.50 -12.01
N ASN A 28 8.00 -19.55 -11.99
CA ASN A 28 6.66 -19.50 -11.40
C ASN A 28 6.69 -19.13 -9.91
N LEU A 29 7.53 -19.80 -9.13
CA LEU A 29 7.70 -19.51 -7.70
C LEU A 29 8.25 -18.11 -7.47
N SER A 30 9.20 -17.64 -8.29
CA SER A 30 9.72 -16.29 -8.23
C SER A 30 8.62 -15.25 -8.50
N ALA A 31 7.76 -15.51 -9.49
CA ALA A 31 6.60 -14.65 -9.77
C ALA A 31 5.63 -14.62 -8.57
N ILE A 32 5.34 -15.78 -7.96
CA ILE A 32 4.47 -15.87 -6.78
C ILE A 32 5.06 -15.10 -5.58
N LEU A 33 6.37 -15.18 -5.36
CA LEU A 33 7.04 -14.44 -4.28
C LEU A 33 6.94 -12.92 -4.47
N ASN A 34 6.87 -12.45 -5.71
CA ASN A 34 6.72 -11.04 -6.05
C ASN A 34 5.27 -10.56 -6.11
N LEU A 35 4.28 -11.46 -5.93
CA LEU A 35 2.88 -11.03 -5.87
C LEU A 35 2.64 -10.14 -4.64
N PRO A 36 1.84 -9.08 -4.83
CA PRO A 36 1.46 -8.22 -3.72
C PRO A 36 0.66 -9.02 -2.69
N LYS A 37 1.21 -9.15 -1.49
CA LYS A 37 0.49 -9.76 -0.35
C LYS A 37 -0.09 -8.65 0.51
N GLY A 38 -1.32 -8.83 0.97
CA GLY A 38 -1.90 -8.03 2.04
C GLY A 38 -1.19 -8.32 3.37
N THR A 39 -1.20 -7.37 4.28
CA THR A 39 -0.80 -7.61 5.66
C THR A 39 -2.01 -8.19 6.41
N GLU A 40 -1.82 -9.31 7.06
CA GLU A 40 -2.84 -9.94 7.91
C GLU A 40 -2.55 -9.59 9.36
N PHE A 41 -3.58 -9.17 10.08
CA PHE A 41 -3.48 -8.83 11.50
C PHE A 41 -4.35 -9.79 12.29
N PHE A 42 -3.79 -10.35 13.33
CA PHE A 42 -4.51 -11.16 14.29
C PHE A 42 -4.71 -10.33 15.55
N ALA A 43 -5.96 -10.10 15.92
CA ALA A 43 -6.31 -9.43 17.15
C ALA A 43 -7.05 -10.42 18.06
N SER A 44 -6.63 -10.49 19.31
CA SER A 44 -7.29 -11.24 20.36
C SER A 44 -7.56 -10.31 21.52
N ASP A 45 -8.50 -10.68 22.38
CA ASP A 45 -8.66 -10.05 23.69
C ASP A 45 -9.03 -8.53 23.63
N ILE A 46 -10.06 -8.25 22.84
CA ILE A 46 -10.46 -6.86 22.52
C ILE A 46 -11.12 -6.15 23.71
N HIS A 47 -11.66 -6.90 24.70
CA HIS A 47 -12.25 -6.40 25.96
C HIS A 47 -13.35 -5.34 25.80
N GLY A 48 -13.96 -5.22 24.61
CA GLY A 48 -14.97 -4.18 24.37
C GLY A 48 -14.40 -2.76 24.16
N GLU A 49 -13.08 -2.63 24.04
CA GLU A 49 -12.37 -1.37 23.79
C GLU A 49 -12.54 -0.92 22.33
N TYR A 50 -13.72 -0.38 22.01
CA TYR A 50 -14.11 -0.01 20.64
C TYR A 50 -13.14 1.00 20.01
N GLU A 51 -12.75 2.03 20.72
CA GLU A 51 -11.90 3.10 20.17
C GLU A 51 -10.50 2.59 19.84
N ALA A 52 -9.89 1.85 20.77
CA ALA A 52 -8.57 1.24 20.54
C ALA A 52 -8.59 0.22 19.39
N PHE A 53 -9.62 -0.61 19.32
CA PHE A 53 -9.78 -1.56 18.24
C PHE A 53 -10.04 -0.89 16.89
N SER A 54 -10.92 0.11 16.83
CA SER A 54 -11.20 0.90 15.65
C SER A 54 -9.95 1.64 15.15
N HIS A 55 -9.13 2.18 16.06
CA HIS A 55 -7.85 2.79 15.73
C HIS A 55 -6.88 1.77 15.11
N THR A 56 -6.79 0.57 15.68
CA THR A 56 -5.96 -0.52 15.16
C THR A 56 -6.40 -0.94 13.76
N LEU A 57 -7.71 -1.06 13.51
CA LEU A 57 -8.26 -1.37 12.18
C LEU A 57 -7.93 -0.30 11.14
N ARG A 58 -8.02 0.99 11.50
CA ARG A 58 -7.72 2.11 10.61
C ARG A 58 -6.23 2.24 10.34
N ASN A 59 -5.42 2.10 11.38
CA ASN A 59 -3.98 2.31 11.31
C ASN A 59 -3.24 1.12 10.69
N GLY A 60 -3.78 -0.06 10.87
CA GLY A 60 -3.24 -1.31 10.32
C GLY A 60 -1.76 -1.47 10.64
N SER A 61 -0.95 -1.72 9.61
CA SER A 61 0.50 -1.92 9.73
C SER A 61 1.33 -0.64 9.90
N GLY A 62 0.73 0.53 10.00
CA GLY A 62 1.47 1.80 9.90
C GLY A 62 2.07 2.06 8.50
N SER A 63 1.67 1.26 7.51
CA SER A 63 2.24 1.29 6.16
C SER A 63 2.06 2.62 5.43
N ILE A 64 1.07 3.43 5.80
CA ILE A 64 0.87 4.77 5.22
C ILE A 64 2.02 5.69 5.63
N ARG A 65 2.47 5.63 6.89
CA ARG A 65 3.59 6.44 7.34
C ARG A 65 4.85 6.13 6.54
N LEU A 66 5.16 4.85 6.33
CA LEU A 66 6.29 4.44 5.51
C LEU A 66 6.18 4.93 4.06
N LYS A 67 4.97 4.93 3.48
CA LYS A 67 4.76 5.46 2.13
C LYS A 67 4.90 6.97 2.05
N ILE A 68 4.48 7.70 3.08
CA ILE A 68 4.69 9.14 3.18
C ILE A 68 6.19 9.44 3.23
N ASP A 69 6.94 8.70 4.04
CA ASP A 69 8.40 8.84 4.14
C ASP A 69 9.09 8.50 2.80
N ASP A 70 8.66 7.44 2.11
CA ASP A 70 9.16 7.05 0.79
C ASP A 70 8.92 8.15 -0.27
N VAL A 71 7.77 8.81 -0.24
CA VAL A 71 7.40 9.81 -1.27
C VAL A 71 8.05 11.17 -1.00
N PHE A 72 8.09 11.58 0.26
CA PHE A 72 8.45 12.95 0.60
C PHE A 72 9.84 13.11 1.22
N GLY A 73 10.44 12.04 1.77
CA GLY A 73 11.75 12.11 2.39
C GLY A 73 11.89 13.33 3.29
N ASP A 74 12.92 14.15 3.05
CA ASP A 74 13.20 15.37 3.80
C ASP A 74 12.42 16.60 3.30
N SER A 75 11.61 16.47 2.24
CA SER A 75 10.82 17.59 1.68
C SER A 75 9.65 18.01 2.57
N LEU A 76 9.20 17.14 3.46
CA LEU A 76 8.22 17.44 4.48
C LEU A 76 8.79 17.25 5.88
N SER A 77 8.47 18.19 6.76
CA SER A 77 8.78 18.04 8.18
C SER A 77 8.03 16.87 8.81
N GLU A 78 8.56 16.34 9.91
CA GLU A 78 7.94 15.25 10.66
C GLU A 78 6.51 15.57 11.12
N ASN A 79 6.22 16.85 11.42
CA ASN A 79 4.89 17.32 11.80
C ASN A 79 3.92 17.29 10.61
N GLU A 80 4.37 17.70 9.42
CA GLU A 80 3.55 17.63 8.19
C GLU A 80 3.25 16.19 7.80
N LYS A 81 4.26 15.31 7.85
CA LYS A 81 4.08 13.88 7.58
C LYS A 81 3.09 13.24 8.54
N ARG A 82 3.19 13.57 9.83
CA ARG A 82 2.25 13.10 10.85
C ARG A 82 0.85 13.65 10.61
N SER A 83 0.74 14.92 10.27
CA SER A 83 -0.54 15.56 9.93
C SER A 83 -1.19 14.92 8.72
N LEU A 84 -0.41 14.62 7.66
CA LEU A 84 -0.90 13.95 6.46
C LEU A 84 -1.34 12.50 6.76
N ALA A 85 -0.58 11.77 7.56
CA ALA A 85 -0.98 10.41 7.99
C ALA A 85 -2.28 10.46 8.81
N THR A 86 -2.40 11.41 9.73
CA THR A 86 -3.63 11.58 10.51
C THR A 86 -4.83 11.91 9.63
N LEU A 87 -4.65 12.75 8.60
CA LEU A 87 -5.70 13.06 7.64
C LEU A 87 -6.16 11.81 6.87
N ILE A 88 -5.24 10.94 6.48
CA ILE A 88 -5.58 9.69 5.77
C ILE A 88 -6.37 8.73 6.67
N TYR A 89 -5.99 8.62 7.95
CA TYR A 89 -6.65 7.71 8.89
C TYR A 89 -7.96 8.26 9.46
N TYR A 90 -8.03 9.57 9.66
CA TYR A 90 -9.14 10.28 10.31
C TYR A 90 -9.54 11.51 9.48
N PRO A 91 -10.04 11.32 8.23
CA PRO A 91 -10.24 12.43 7.30
C PRO A 91 -11.24 13.46 7.80
N ARG A 92 -12.37 13.03 8.37
CA ARG A 92 -13.41 13.96 8.83
C ARG A 92 -12.93 14.81 10.00
N GLU A 93 -12.47 14.17 11.04
CA GLU A 93 -12.02 14.79 12.29
C GLU A 93 -10.83 15.74 12.04
N LYS A 94 -9.89 15.31 11.19
CA LYS A 94 -8.73 16.13 10.85
C LYS A 94 -9.07 17.31 9.96
N MET A 95 -9.97 17.13 8.99
CA MET A 95 -10.41 18.23 8.13
C MET A 95 -11.15 19.31 8.92
N GLU A 96 -12.10 18.95 9.79
CA GLU A 96 -12.81 19.91 10.65
C GLU A 96 -11.83 20.74 11.48
N LEU A 97 -10.85 20.09 12.10
CA LEU A 97 -9.84 20.78 12.90
C LEU A 97 -8.98 21.73 12.06
N VAL A 98 -8.51 21.30 10.90
CA VAL A 98 -7.61 22.11 10.07
C VAL A 98 -8.38 23.28 9.46
N LEU A 99 -9.57 23.05 8.91
CA LEU A 99 -10.38 24.11 8.28
C LEU A 99 -10.80 25.21 9.27
N SER A 100 -10.86 24.90 10.56
CA SER A 100 -11.09 25.92 11.58
C SER A 100 -9.86 26.80 11.88
N GLN A 101 -8.67 26.45 11.36
CA GLN A 101 -7.40 27.10 11.70
C GLN A 101 -6.68 27.72 10.49
N VAL A 102 -7.06 27.34 9.25
CA VAL A 102 -6.41 27.86 8.04
C VAL A 102 -7.15 29.10 7.53
N ASP A 103 -6.39 30.11 7.11
CA ASP A 103 -6.93 31.33 6.55
C ASP A 103 -7.36 31.14 5.08
N ASP A 104 -6.63 30.29 4.31
CA ASP A 104 -6.91 29.99 2.91
C ASP A 104 -7.17 28.46 2.75
N ALA A 105 -8.45 28.12 2.78
CA ALA A 105 -8.90 26.76 2.62
C ALA A 105 -8.63 26.21 1.19
N GLU A 106 -8.72 27.05 0.15
CA GLU A 106 -8.53 26.63 -1.23
C GLU A 106 -7.07 26.25 -1.49
N ALA A 107 -6.13 27.07 -1.07
CA ALA A 107 -4.70 26.76 -1.14
C ALA A 107 -4.35 25.49 -0.35
N TRP A 108 -4.92 25.34 0.84
CA TRP A 108 -4.73 24.14 1.64
C TRP A 108 -5.25 22.87 0.94
N TYR A 109 -6.45 22.93 0.33
CA TYR A 109 -6.99 21.79 -0.43
C TYR A 109 -6.12 21.44 -1.61
N ALA A 110 -5.64 22.42 -2.38
CA ALA A 110 -4.80 22.16 -3.56
C ALA A 110 -3.51 21.42 -3.18
N VAL A 111 -2.78 21.91 -2.17
CA VAL A 111 -1.54 21.28 -1.69
C VAL A 111 -1.81 19.90 -1.10
N THR A 112 -2.87 19.78 -0.29
CA THR A 112 -3.22 18.52 0.36
C THR A 112 -3.63 17.45 -0.66
N LEU A 113 -4.41 17.83 -1.69
CA LEU A 113 -4.80 16.91 -2.76
C LEU A 113 -3.59 16.38 -3.53
N GLN A 114 -2.64 17.24 -3.90
CA GLN A 114 -1.40 16.82 -4.54
C GLN A 114 -0.63 15.80 -3.69
N ARG A 115 -0.49 16.07 -2.39
CA ARG A 115 0.16 15.16 -1.45
C ARG A 115 -0.55 13.82 -1.34
N LEU A 116 -1.89 13.83 -1.26
CA LEU A 116 -2.71 12.61 -1.21
C LEU A 116 -2.61 11.79 -2.50
N VAL A 117 -2.61 12.44 -3.67
CA VAL A 117 -2.42 11.77 -4.97
C VAL A 117 -1.05 11.10 -5.02
N ALA A 118 0.02 11.76 -4.59
CA ALA A 118 1.36 11.19 -4.55
C ALA A 118 1.44 9.94 -3.66
N VAL A 119 0.87 9.99 -2.45
CA VAL A 119 0.80 8.82 -1.56
C VAL A 119 -0.06 7.71 -2.17
N CYS A 120 -1.18 8.06 -2.81
CA CYS A 120 -2.05 7.11 -3.48
C CYS A 120 -1.32 6.39 -4.63
N LYS A 121 -0.59 7.13 -5.48
CA LYS A 121 0.27 6.57 -6.54
C LYS A 121 1.26 5.55 -5.95
N ARG A 122 1.99 5.92 -4.91
CA ARG A 122 2.94 5.05 -4.23
C ARG A 122 2.27 3.80 -3.61
N ALA A 123 1.10 3.96 -3.02
CA ALA A 123 0.35 2.84 -2.43
C ALA A 123 -0.18 1.88 -3.50
N ALA A 124 -0.60 2.40 -4.65
CA ALA A 124 -1.21 1.64 -5.73
C ALA A 124 -0.20 0.97 -6.67
N GLN A 125 1.06 1.40 -6.65
CA GLN A 125 2.12 1.01 -7.59
C GLN A 125 2.30 -0.53 -7.75
N LYS A 126 2.06 -1.28 -6.69
CA LYS A 126 2.16 -2.75 -6.67
C LYS A 126 0.89 -3.47 -7.17
N TYR A 127 -0.16 -2.75 -7.52
CA TYR A 127 -1.43 -3.34 -7.95
C TYR A 127 -1.71 -3.07 -9.42
N THR A 128 -2.47 -3.96 -10.06
CA THR A 128 -2.94 -3.75 -11.43
C THR A 128 -3.94 -2.60 -11.50
N ARG A 129 -3.98 -1.89 -12.65
CA ARG A 129 -4.95 -0.81 -12.90
C ARG A 129 -6.40 -1.25 -12.64
N SER A 130 -6.76 -2.47 -13.04
CA SER A 130 -8.09 -3.02 -12.81
C SER A 130 -8.42 -3.14 -11.32
N ARG A 131 -7.46 -3.57 -10.50
CA ARG A 131 -7.64 -3.70 -9.05
C ARG A 131 -7.77 -2.33 -8.38
N VAL A 132 -6.93 -1.38 -8.76
CA VAL A 132 -7.01 0.00 -8.27
C VAL A 132 -8.37 0.61 -8.59
N ARG A 133 -8.81 0.53 -9.86
CA ARG A 133 -10.09 1.08 -10.29
C ARG A 133 -11.29 0.49 -9.55
N LYS A 134 -11.26 -0.81 -9.25
CA LYS A 134 -12.33 -1.48 -8.47
C LYS A 134 -12.39 -1.04 -7.01
N ALA A 135 -11.27 -0.57 -6.45
CA ALA A 135 -11.19 -0.09 -5.06
C ALA A 135 -11.58 1.39 -4.92
N LEU A 136 -11.64 2.14 -6.02
CA LEU A 136 -12.01 3.56 -6.00
C LEU A 136 -13.54 3.74 -5.91
N PRO A 137 -14.00 4.82 -5.25
CA PRO A 137 -15.41 5.22 -5.28
C PRO A 137 -15.88 5.42 -6.73
N LYS A 138 -17.03 4.85 -7.09
CA LYS A 138 -17.53 4.83 -8.47
C LYS A 138 -17.63 6.22 -9.08
N ASP A 139 -18.10 7.20 -8.32
CA ASP A 139 -18.33 8.57 -8.77
C ASP A 139 -17.05 9.34 -9.08
N PHE A 140 -15.93 8.95 -8.47
CA PHE A 140 -14.64 9.61 -8.63
C PHE A 140 -13.59 8.75 -9.33
N ALA A 141 -13.91 7.48 -9.64
CA ALA A 141 -12.94 6.53 -10.18
C ALA A 141 -12.29 7.03 -11.47
N TYR A 142 -13.03 7.70 -12.35
CA TYR A 142 -12.52 8.23 -13.61
C TYR A 142 -11.51 9.37 -13.37
N ILE A 143 -11.86 10.35 -12.55
CA ILE A 143 -11.02 11.52 -12.25
C ILE A 143 -9.74 11.07 -11.53
N ILE A 144 -9.87 10.18 -10.54
CA ILE A 144 -8.71 9.67 -9.80
C ILE A 144 -7.80 8.85 -10.72
N CYS A 145 -8.37 8.03 -11.63
CA CYS A 145 -7.58 7.32 -12.62
C CYS A 145 -6.82 8.26 -13.55
N LEU A 146 -7.42 9.37 -14.01
CA LEU A 146 -6.73 10.37 -14.81
C LEU A 146 -5.57 11.00 -14.06
N LEU A 147 -5.79 11.44 -12.83
CA LEU A 147 -4.72 11.99 -11.97
C LEU A 147 -3.60 10.98 -11.70
N TYR A 148 -3.93 9.70 -11.66
CA TYR A 148 -2.96 8.62 -11.47
C TYR A 148 -2.12 8.34 -12.71
N THR A 149 -2.68 8.54 -13.92
CA THR A 149 -2.04 8.16 -15.20
C THR A 149 -1.44 9.33 -15.96
N SER A 150 -1.72 10.58 -15.58
CA SER A 150 -1.26 11.77 -16.31
C SER A 150 0.27 11.89 -16.38
N ASP A 151 1.00 11.36 -15.42
CA ASP A 151 2.47 11.38 -15.42
C ASP A 151 3.10 10.19 -16.16
N ALA A 152 2.31 9.23 -16.65
CA ALA A 152 2.82 8.07 -17.38
C ALA A 152 2.90 8.30 -18.89
N ALA A 153 2.55 9.52 -19.36
CA ALA A 153 2.60 9.90 -20.78
C ALA A 153 3.84 10.73 -21.14
N ASP A 154 4.69 11.09 -20.15
CA ASP A 154 5.89 11.90 -20.34
C ASP A 154 7.21 11.09 -20.25
N GLU A 155 7.14 9.76 -20.23
CA GLU A 155 8.26 8.83 -20.47
C GLU A 155 7.94 7.98 -21.73
#